data_3463d78b57f021cbe7e1fd6f7e0e0542
#
_entry.id   3463d78b57f021cbe7e1fd6f7e0e0542
#
_cell.length_a   1.000
_cell.length_b   1.000
_cell.length_c   1.000
_cell.angle_alpha   90.00
_cell.angle_beta   90.00
_cell.angle_gamma   90.00
#
_symmetry.space_group_name_H-M   'P 1'
#
loop_
_entity.id
_entity.type
_entity.pdbx_description
1 polymer ?
#
loop_
_entity_poly.entity_id
_entity_poly.type
_entity_poly.pdbx_seq_one_letter_code
_entity_poly.pdbx_strand_id
1 'polypeptide(L)'
;MNAVVFYSNTGQSKAIAAYFANQLGYPLADMETKCAEHYRNLVLVFPVHCQNIPDIVKSFLKNISVENLTVVATYGKMCCGNVLYEIQKKYQKNIVAGAYIPTKHSYIDNDDAFCDLDELKPIVEKVKEPSYIQLPKLYKNPVAEPCPFDSHTLETISF
;
A
#
# COMPACT_ATOMS: atom_id res chain seq x y z
N MET A 1 17.50 6.19 6.14
CA MET A 1 17.59 5.85 4.71
C MET A 1 16.23 6.01 4.04
N ASN A 2 16.21 6.16 2.75
CA ASN A 2 14.99 6.13 1.94
C ASN A 2 14.90 4.78 1.24
N ALA A 3 13.71 4.19 1.16
CA ALA A 3 13.53 2.91 0.51
C ALA A 3 12.09 2.69 0.04
N VAL A 4 11.92 1.76 -0.88
CA VAL A 4 10.65 1.12 -1.21
C VAL A 4 10.73 -0.32 -0.78
N VAL A 5 9.83 -0.75 0.10
CA VAL A 5 9.76 -2.13 0.60
C VAL A 5 8.43 -2.72 0.19
N PHE A 6 8.46 -3.93 -0.32
CA PHE A 6 7.24 -4.61 -0.75
C PHE A 6 7.12 -6.02 -0.19
N TYR A 7 5.88 -6.48 -0.08
CA TYR A 7 5.50 -7.87 0.04
C TYR A 7 4.59 -8.22 -1.13
N SER A 8 4.83 -9.34 -1.79
CA SER A 8 4.04 -9.71 -2.98
C SER A 8 3.91 -11.22 -3.12
N ASN A 9 2.67 -11.68 -3.37
CA ASN A 9 2.38 -13.09 -3.66
C ASN A 9 2.37 -13.38 -5.16
N THR A 10 1.82 -12.46 -5.96
CA THR A 10 1.55 -12.65 -7.40
C THR A 10 2.42 -11.81 -8.31
N GLY A 11 3.26 -10.94 -7.75
CA GLY A 11 4.11 -10.01 -8.48
C GLY A 11 3.49 -8.65 -8.78
N GLN A 12 2.21 -8.44 -8.50
CA GLN A 12 1.53 -7.16 -8.76
C GLN A 12 2.02 -6.06 -7.82
N SER A 13 2.09 -6.33 -6.53
CA SER A 13 2.66 -5.38 -5.56
C SER A 13 4.13 -5.08 -5.85
N LYS A 14 4.89 -6.07 -6.31
CA LYS A 14 6.28 -5.88 -6.72
C LYS A 14 6.40 -4.93 -7.92
N ALA A 15 5.53 -5.06 -8.92
CA ALA A 15 5.53 -4.18 -10.10
C ALA A 15 5.24 -2.72 -9.71
N ILE A 16 4.27 -2.51 -8.81
CA ILE A 16 3.94 -1.19 -8.28
C ILE A 16 5.11 -0.62 -7.46
N ALA A 17 5.71 -1.42 -6.61
CA ALA A 17 6.87 -1.03 -5.81
C ALA A 17 8.06 -0.64 -6.71
N ALA A 18 8.30 -1.39 -7.77
CA ALA A 18 9.34 -1.08 -8.75
C ALA A 18 9.10 0.27 -9.45
N TYR A 19 7.85 0.59 -9.74
CA TYR A 19 7.49 1.91 -10.28
C TYR A 19 7.89 3.04 -9.32
N PHE A 20 7.51 2.93 -8.04
CA PHE A 20 7.90 3.93 -7.02
C PHE A 20 9.41 4.03 -6.86
N ALA A 21 10.10 2.90 -6.80
CA ALA A 21 11.56 2.87 -6.68
C ALA A 21 12.23 3.60 -7.85
N ASN A 22 11.76 3.38 -9.06
CA ASN A 22 12.27 4.03 -10.25
C ASN A 22 11.98 5.54 -10.26
N GLN A 23 10.74 5.95 -9.93
CA GLN A 23 10.34 7.36 -9.91
C GLN A 23 11.06 8.17 -8.83
N LEU A 24 11.35 7.57 -7.69
CA LEU A 24 11.97 8.22 -6.54
C LEU A 24 13.49 8.07 -6.49
N GLY A 25 14.06 7.13 -7.25
CA GLY A 25 15.47 6.77 -7.14
C GLY A 25 15.79 6.08 -5.80
N TYR A 26 14.84 5.39 -5.20
CA TYR A 26 15.02 4.70 -3.93
C TYR A 26 15.38 3.23 -4.16
N PRO A 27 16.18 2.62 -3.28
CA PRO A 27 16.40 1.19 -3.33
C PRO A 27 15.11 0.42 -3.08
N LEU A 28 14.95 -0.69 -3.79
CA LEU A 28 13.83 -1.61 -3.70
C LEU A 28 14.23 -2.83 -2.88
N ALA A 29 13.44 -3.19 -1.88
CA ALA A 29 13.69 -4.35 -1.04
C ALA A 29 12.44 -5.21 -0.89
N ASP A 30 12.64 -6.52 -0.91
CA ASP A 30 11.60 -7.50 -0.58
C ASP A 30 11.55 -7.67 0.94
N MET A 31 10.35 -7.58 1.50
CA MET A 31 10.12 -7.70 2.94
C MET A 31 10.53 -9.08 3.49
N GLU A 32 10.52 -10.10 2.66
CA GLU A 32 10.96 -11.45 3.04
C GLU A 32 12.49 -11.59 3.16
N THR A 33 13.23 -10.57 2.76
CA THR A 33 14.67 -10.47 2.95
C THR A 33 15.00 -9.61 4.16
N LYS A 34 16.30 -9.50 4.48
CA LYS A 34 16.75 -8.63 5.57
C LYS A 34 16.55 -7.16 5.18
N CYS A 35 15.66 -6.48 5.88
CA CYS A 35 15.38 -5.05 5.71
C CYS A 35 16.03 -4.23 6.82
N ALA A 36 16.21 -2.93 6.55
CA ALA A 36 16.63 -1.97 7.58
C ALA A 36 15.53 -1.80 8.64
N GLU A 37 15.91 -1.31 9.80
CA GLU A 37 15.00 -1.04 10.92
C GLU A 37 14.62 0.46 11.01
N HIS A 38 15.38 1.34 10.38
CA HIS A 38 15.17 2.79 10.45
C HIS A 38 15.09 3.40 9.06
N TYR A 39 14.00 4.14 8.82
CA TYR A 39 13.75 4.82 7.56
C TYR A 39 13.41 6.30 7.78
N ARG A 40 13.90 7.15 6.89
CA ARG A 40 13.43 8.53 6.79
C ARG A 40 12.16 8.58 5.95
N ASN A 41 12.25 8.16 4.70
CA ASN A 41 11.09 8.03 3.81
C ASN A 41 10.95 6.57 3.37
N LEU A 42 9.81 5.99 3.67
CA LEU A 42 9.50 4.60 3.29
C LEU A 42 8.22 4.58 2.47
N VAL A 43 8.29 3.95 1.31
CA VAL A 43 7.10 3.53 0.57
C VAL A 43 6.91 2.04 0.81
N LEU A 44 5.78 1.67 1.38
CA LEU A 44 5.43 0.30 1.73
C LEU A 44 4.31 -0.18 0.82
N VAL A 45 4.55 -1.25 0.06
CA VAL A 45 3.61 -1.80 -0.91
C VAL A 45 3.32 -3.25 -0.57
N PHE A 46 2.04 -3.60 -0.40
CA PHE A 46 1.62 -4.96 -0.06
C PHE A 46 0.17 -5.23 -0.46
N PRO A 47 -0.22 -6.51 -0.64
CA PRO A 47 -1.60 -6.87 -0.90
C PRO A 47 -2.41 -6.93 0.40
N VAL A 48 -3.68 -6.56 0.32
CA VAL A 48 -4.66 -6.79 1.39
C VAL A 48 -5.08 -8.25 1.38
N HIS A 49 -5.03 -8.91 2.54
CA HIS A 49 -5.47 -10.28 2.72
C HIS A 49 -6.73 -10.33 3.59
N CYS A 50 -7.85 -10.80 3.03
CA CYS A 50 -9.12 -10.92 3.75
C CYS A 50 -9.48 -9.63 4.52
N GLN A 51 -9.38 -8.49 3.85
CA GLN A 51 -9.64 -7.16 4.41
C GLN A 51 -8.67 -6.76 5.54
N ASN A 52 -7.56 -7.45 5.66
CA ASN A 52 -6.59 -7.29 6.74
C ASN A 52 -5.17 -7.06 6.23
N ILE A 53 -4.35 -6.54 7.13
CA ILE A 53 -2.90 -6.44 6.91
C ILE A 53 -2.31 -7.84 7.01
N PRO A 54 -1.50 -8.30 6.04
CA PRO A 54 -0.79 -9.57 6.15
C PRO A 54 0.10 -9.64 7.40
N ASP A 55 0.24 -10.81 7.99
CA ASP A 55 1.01 -10.99 9.24
C ASP A 55 2.48 -10.58 9.10
N ILE A 56 3.08 -10.82 7.94
CA ILE A 56 4.46 -10.40 7.67
C ILE A 56 4.57 -8.86 7.71
N VAL A 57 3.58 -8.16 7.18
CA VAL A 57 3.54 -6.69 7.20
C VAL A 57 3.32 -6.16 8.62
N LYS A 58 2.46 -6.83 9.40
CA LYS A 58 2.25 -6.48 10.81
C LYS A 58 3.57 -6.58 11.61
N SER A 59 4.31 -7.67 11.42
CA SER A 59 5.61 -7.87 12.08
C SER A 59 6.62 -6.82 11.63
N PHE A 60 6.68 -6.52 10.35
CA PHE A 60 7.56 -5.49 9.82
C PHE A 60 7.26 -4.12 10.43
N LEU A 61 5.99 -3.71 10.45
CA LEU A 61 5.57 -2.41 11.02
C LEU A 61 5.89 -2.27 12.51
N LYS A 62 5.85 -3.37 13.27
CA LYS A 62 6.20 -3.36 14.70
C LYS A 62 7.70 -3.16 14.94
N ASN A 63 8.53 -3.58 14.01
CA ASN A 63 9.98 -3.63 14.19
C ASN A 63 10.71 -2.45 13.55
N ILE A 64 10.03 -1.58 12.83
CA ILE A 64 10.64 -0.44 12.15
C ILE A 64 10.33 0.90 12.81
N SER A 65 11.26 1.81 12.67
CA SER A 65 11.07 3.25 12.90
C SER A 65 11.07 3.98 11.55
N VAL A 66 10.12 4.85 11.34
CA VAL A 66 9.97 5.59 10.08
C VAL A 66 9.49 7.01 10.36
N GLU A 67 10.14 8.01 9.74
CA GLU A 67 9.72 9.41 9.87
C GLU A 67 8.51 9.71 8.98
N ASN A 68 8.58 9.34 7.71
CA ASN A 68 7.53 9.58 6.72
C ASN A 68 7.17 8.27 6.01
N LEU A 69 5.96 7.79 6.23
CA LEU A 69 5.47 6.55 5.65
C LEU A 69 4.43 6.83 4.57
N THR A 70 4.63 6.23 3.40
CA THR A 70 3.64 6.11 2.35
C THR A 70 3.20 4.66 2.26
N VAL A 71 1.90 4.41 2.27
CA VAL A 71 1.33 3.06 2.23
C VAL A 71 0.53 2.87 0.95
N VAL A 72 0.90 1.86 0.19
CA VAL A 72 0.19 1.48 -1.03
C VAL A 72 -0.29 0.04 -0.88
N ALA A 73 -1.58 -0.13 -0.74
CA ALA A 73 -2.20 -1.43 -0.57
C ALA A 73 -2.88 -1.85 -1.87
N THR A 74 -2.52 -3.02 -2.39
CA THR A 74 -3.22 -3.62 -3.51
C THR A 74 -4.36 -4.49 -3.00
N TYR A 75 -5.47 -4.54 -3.72
CA TYR A 75 -6.59 -5.39 -3.36
C TYR A 75 -7.23 -5.97 -4.62
N GLY A 76 -7.77 -7.19 -4.49
CA GLY A 76 -8.63 -7.75 -5.51
C GLY A 76 -9.95 -6.98 -5.58
N LYS A 77 -10.87 -7.38 -6.42
CA LYS A 77 -12.19 -6.76 -6.61
C LYS A 77 -13.12 -6.86 -5.38
N MET A 78 -12.58 -7.22 -4.23
CA MET A 78 -13.32 -7.32 -2.97
C MET A 78 -12.97 -6.14 -2.06
N CYS A 79 -13.50 -6.13 -0.86
CA CYS A 79 -13.30 -5.06 0.09
C CYS A 79 -11.82 -4.84 0.44
N CYS A 80 -11.36 -3.59 0.38
CA CYS A 80 -9.99 -3.23 0.78
C CYS A 80 -9.81 -3.11 2.30
N GLY A 81 -10.89 -3.10 3.09
CA GLY A 81 -10.83 -2.93 4.53
C GLY A 81 -10.36 -1.55 4.97
N ASN A 82 -10.05 -1.43 6.25
CA ASN A 82 -9.53 -0.20 6.86
C ASN A 82 -8.00 -0.27 7.07
N VAL A 83 -7.29 -0.92 6.16
CA VAL A 83 -5.87 -1.27 6.33
C VAL A 83 -5.00 -0.03 6.56
N LEU A 84 -5.14 1.01 5.74
CA LEU A 84 -4.36 2.24 5.88
C LEU A 84 -4.69 2.95 7.20
N TYR A 85 -5.95 3.05 7.54
CA TYR A 85 -6.40 3.63 8.80
C TYR A 85 -5.84 2.88 10.01
N GLU A 86 -5.83 1.56 9.98
CA GLU A 86 -5.28 0.73 11.05
C GLU A 86 -3.76 0.93 11.21
N ILE A 87 -3.02 1.06 10.11
CA ILE A 87 -1.58 1.33 10.17
C ILE A 87 -1.33 2.65 10.90
N GLN A 88 -2.10 3.68 10.58
CA GLN A 88 -1.94 4.98 11.25
C GLN A 88 -2.29 4.91 12.73
N LYS A 89 -3.40 4.30 13.09
CA LYS A 89 -3.93 4.32 14.46
C LYS A 89 -3.31 3.26 15.36
N LYS A 90 -3.19 2.03 14.89
CA LYS A 90 -2.70 0.90 15.67
C LYS A 90 -1.18 0.87 15.78
N TYR A 91 -0.49 1.18 14.69
CA TYR A 91 0.98 1.16 14.65
C TYR A 91 1.60 2.54 14.85
N GLN A 92 0.78 3.57 15.02
CA GLN A 92 1.19 4.96 15.33
C GLN A 92 2.27 5.49 14.36
N LYS A 93 2.06 5.26 13.06
CA LYS A 93 2.98 5.72 12.03
C LYS A 93 2.55 7.07 11.46
N ASN A 94 3.53 7.90 11.13
CA ASN A 94 3.31 9.18 10.46
C ASN A 94 3.10 8.93 8.96
N ILE A 95 1.86 9.02 8.52
CA ILE A 95 1.49 8.77 7.12
C ILE A 95 1.48 10.09 6.35
N VAL A 96 2.15 10.11 5.21
CA VAL A 96 2.21 11.29 4.31
C VAL A 96 1.39 11.08 3.04
N ALA A 97 1.17 9.84 2.64
CA ALA A 97 0.31 9.50 1.51
C ALA A 97 -0.14 8.05 1.60
N GLY A 98 -1.25 7.74 0.96
CA GLY A 98 -1.74 6.37 0.88
C GLY A 98 -2.60 6.16 -0.36
N ALA A 99 -2.63 4.93 -0.83
CA ALA A 99 -3.50 4.53 -1.92
C ALA A 99 -3.94 3.07 -1.80
N TYR A 100 -5.16 2.80 -2.20
CA TYR A 100 -5.65 1.47 -2.50
C TYR A 100 -5.69 1.30 -4.01
N ILE A 101 -5.00 0.29 -4.53
CA ILE A 101 -4.90 0.03 -5.96
C ILE A 101 -5.62 -1.27 -6.27
N PRO A 102 -6.69 -1.25 -7.07
CA PRO A 102 -7.33 -2.47 -7.49
C PRO A 102 -6.39 -3.26 -8.41
N THR A 103 -6.28 -4.55 -8.13
CA THR A 103 -5.48 -5.47 -8.92
C THR A 103 -6.36 -6.60 -9.44
N LYS A 104 -5.85 -7.33 -10.42
CA LYS A 104 -6.54 -8.52 -10.88
C LYS A 104 -6.58 -9.56 -9.78
N HIS A 105 -7.72 -10.24 -9.67
CA HIS A 105 -7.83 -11.41 -8.82
C HIS A 105 -6.89 -12.50 -9.36
N SER A 106 -6.17 -13.18 -8.46
CA SER A 106 -5.20 -14.23 -8.83
C SER A 106 -5.79 -15.41 -9.61
N TYR A 107 -7.11 -15.52 -9.65
CA TYR A 107 -7.85 -16.56 -10.37
C TYR A 107 -8.36 -16.14 -11.75
N ILE A 108 -8.17 -14.89 -12.14
CA ILE A 108 -8.61 -14.37 -13.43
C ILE A 108 -7.36 -14.09 -14.27
N ASP A 109 -7.11 -14.98 -15.22
CA ASP A 109 -6.03 -14.87 -16.18
C ASP A 109 -6.42 -13.83 -17.23
N ASN A 110 -5.96 -12.61 -17.06
CA ASN A 110 -6.24 -11.50 -17.96
C ASN A 110 -4.97 -10.68 -18.14
N ASP A 111 -4.50 -10.59 -19.39
CA ASP A 111 -3.24 -9.91 -19.74
C ASP A 111 -3.30 -8.38 -19.67
N ASP A 112 -4.46 -7.80 -19.38
CA ASP A 112 -4.62 -6.34 -19.31
C ASP A 112 -3.98 -5.77 -18.05
N ALA A 113 -3.34 -4.64 -18.20
CA ALA A 113 -2.76 -3.90 -17.08
C ALA A 113 -3.82 -3.63 -15.99
N PHE A 114 -3.45 -3.88 -14.73
CA PHE A 114 -4.36 -3.74 -13.59
C PHE A 114 -4.60 -2.29 -13.19
N CYS A 115 -3.69 -1.39 -13.46
CA CYS A 115 -3.88 0.06 -13.32
C CYS A 115 -2.92 0.80 -14.25
N ASP A 116 -3.23 2.04 -14.55
CA ASP A 116 -2.28 2.97 -15.15
C ASP A 116 -1.36 3.47 -14.04
N LEU A 117 -0.09 3.08 -14.09
CA LEU A 117 0.89 3.49 -13.07
C LEU A 117 1.08 5.01 -13.01
N ASP A 118 0.79 5.72 -14.11
CA ASP A 118 0.86 7.19 -14.11
C ASP A 118 -0.18 7.85 -13.19
N GLU A 119 -1.25 7.15 -12.84
CA GLU A 119 -2.20 7.61 -11.82
C GLU A 119 -1.58 7.74 -10.44
N LEU A 120 -0.42 7.12 -10.22
CA LEU A 120 0.31 7.16 -8.95
C LEU A 120 1.27 8.35 -8.84
N LYS A 121 1.43 9.17 -9.89
CA LYS A 121 2.28 10.36 -9.85
C LYS A 121 1.95 11.32 -8.69
N PRO A 122 0.68 11.60 -8.35
CA PRO A 122 0.37 12.43 -7.19
C PRO A 122 0.92 11.86 -5.88
N ILE A 123 0.93 10.54 -5.73
CA ILE A 123 1.52 9.88 -4.55
C ILE A 123 3.05 10.06 -4.54
N VAL A 124 3.70 9.90 -5.69
CA VAL A 124 5.15 10.13 -5.84
C VAL A 124 5.51 11.55 -5.39
N GLU A 125 4.74 12.56 -5.81
CA GLU A 125 4.99 13.95 -5.43
C GLU A 125 4.82 14.18 -3.90
N LYS A 126 3.85 13.51 -3.28
CA LYS A 126 3.67 13.57 -1.81
C LYS A 126 4.83 12.95 -1.06
N VAL A 127 5.47 11.92 -1.60
CA VAL A 127 6.69 11.34 -1.00
C VAL A 127 7.85 12.33 -1.06
N LYS A 128 7.97 13.07 -2.15
CA LYS A 128 9.03 14.08 -2.34
C LYS A 128 8.85 15.31 -1.44
N GLU A 129 7.61 15.70 -1.21
CA GLU A 129 7.23 16.84 -0.35
C GLU A 129 6.27 16.36 0.73
N PRO A 130 6.77 15.67 1.77
CA PRO A 130 5.91 15.00 2.74
C PRO A 130 5.16 16.00 3.63
N SER A 131 3.88 15.74 3.81
CA SER A 131 3.00 16.43 4.75
C SER A 131 2.08 15.36 5.39
N TYR A 132 1.97 15.37 6.71
CA TYR A 132 1.19 14.37 7.42
C TYR A 132 -0.29 14.51 7.12
N ILE A 133 -0.94 13.38 6.86
CA ILE A 133 -2.37 13.30 6.57
C ILE A 133 -3.09 12.44 7.61
N GLN A 134 -4.40 12.67 7.74
CA GLN A 134 -5.28 11.82 8.54
C GLN A 134 -6.03 10.89 7.59
N LEU A 135 -5.90 9.59 7.81
CA LEU A 135 -6.58 8.59 6.99
C LEU A 135 -8.00 8.35 7.50
N PRO A 136 -9.00 8.34 6.60
CA PRO A 136 -10.36 8.06 6.99
C PRO A 136 -10.57 6.57 7.29
N LYS A 137 -11.47 6.28 8.21
CA LYS A 137 -12.02 4.94 8.38
C LYS A 137 -13.09 4.72 7.32
N LEU A 138 -12.83 3.87 6.34
CA LEU A 138 -13.70 3.66 5.18
C LEU A 138 -14.94 2.84 5.53
N TYR A 139 -14.81 1.89 6.46
CA TYR A 139 -15.87 0.97 6.85
C TYR A 139 -16.10 1.04 8.35
N LYS A 140 -17.34 1.03 8.77
CA LYS A 140 -17.69 0.92 10.18
C LYS A 140 -17.38 -0.48 10.71
N ASN A 141 -17.75 -1.51 9.96
CA ASN A 141 -17.46 -2.91 10.24
C ASN A 141 -17.11 -3.62 8.92
N PRO A 142 -15.83 -3.74 8.55
CA PRO A 142 -15.45 -4.26 7.24
C PRO A 142 -15.83 -5.72 6.99
N VAL A 143 -16.09 -6.50 8.03
CA VAL A 143 -16.50 -7.91 7.88
C VAL A 143 -18.00 -8.04 7.53
N ALA A 144 -18.82 -7.11 7.98
CA ALA A 144 -20.28 -7.17 7.84
C ALA A 144 -20.85 -6.25 6.75
N GLU A 145 -20.08 -5.22 6.34
CA GLU A 145 -20.55 -4.22 5.40
C GLU A 145 -20.09 -4.54 3.97
N PRO A 146 -20.97 -4.34 2.96
CA PRO A 146 -20.56 -4.44 1.57
C PRO A 146 -19.53 -3.36 1.25
N CYS A 147 -18.70 -3.61 0.23
CA CYS A 147 -17.76 -2.63 -0.26
C CYS A 147 -18.52 -1.37 -0.73
N PRO A 148 -18.20 -0.16 -0.23
CA PRO A 148 -18.85 1.07 -0.68
C PRO A 148 -18.47 1.45 -2.11
N PHE A 149 -17.42 0.83 -2.65
CA PHE A 149 -17.00 1.00 -4.02
C PHE A 149 -17.58 -0.14 -4.85
N ASP A 150 -18.05 0.18 -6.04
CA ASP A 150 -18.52 -0.83 -6.97
C ASP A 150 -17.38 -1.83 -7.25
N SER A 151 -17.62 -3.10 -6.97
CA SER A 151 -16.64 -4.16 -7.21
C SER A 151 -16.25 -4.32 -8.69
N HIS A 152 -16.98 -3.70 -9.59
CA HIS A 152 -16.71 -3.68 -11.04
C HIS A 152 -15.88 -2.47 -11.46
N THR A 153 -15.79 -1.42 -10.66
CA THR A 153 -14.93 -0.27 -10.94
C THR A 153 -13.52 -0.53 -10.44
N LEU A 154 -12.55 -0.43 -11.33
CA LEU A 154 -11.14 -0.56 -11.03
C LEU A 154 -10.56 0.82 -10.70
N GLU A 155 -11.13 1.50 -9.72
CA GLU A 155 -10.68 2.83 -9.33
C GLU A 155 -9.60 2.77 -8.26
N THR A 156 -8.52 3.47 -8.52
CA THR A 156 -7.50 3.74 -7.49
C THR A 156 -8.03 4.80 -6.54
N ILE A 157 -8.00 4.49 -5.25
CA ILE A 157 -8.39 5.42 -4.20
C ILE A 157 -7.11 5.94 -3.58
N SER A 158 -6.92 7.24 -3.61
CA SER A 158 -5.71 7.88 -3.07
C SER A 158 -6.03 8.95 -2.04
N PHE A 159 -5.11 9.11 -1.10
CA PHE A 159 -5.19 10.08 -0.02
C PHE A 159 -3.94 10.95 0.04
#